data_ebb9b44e804577e5b6840ed2e5499dbd
#
_entry.id   ebb9b44e804577e5b6840ed2e5499dbd
#
_cell.length_a   1.000
_cell.length_b   1.000
_cell.length_c   1.000
_cell.angle_alpha   90.00
_cell.angle_beta   90.00
_cell.angle_gamma   90.00
#
_symmetry.space_group_name_H-M   'P 1'
#
loop_
_entity.id
_entity.type
_entity.pdbx_description
1 polymer ?
#
loop_
_entity_poly.entity_id
_entity_poly.type
_entity_poly.pdbx_seq_one_letter_code
_entity_poly.pdbx_strand_id
1 'polypeptide(L)'
;MINTLKKFILQSQTNNLKTSEYPKEFVDFDMKVSFGMGTPAKISWLSIHNQEIRSTKGINCVYLYYKKENILVLAYGIMENFLDGDTWPKDIKTNNQTINDYFNEASLRSPYRYGDSFVFKVYTPIIKSEKVFFLNNKTEKEISEKHINNDINEIVNQYGKVLNIEIKDEESSYSKGLFYMENQLEDFIISNWDNTQLGKKYDLIYEEGDLKSKQYRTDIGIIDILARDKKTNSYVVIELKRNQTSDDTVGQLMRYMGWVKIELKDNNVKGIIIAGKYDKKLDYALEYAPFDTDVFIYNVSFTLNEFKK
;
A
#
# COMPACT_ATOMS: atom_id res chain seq x y z
N MET A 1 5.55 -7.99 6.62
CA MET A 1 5.68 -9.19 5.76
C MET A 1 7.10 -9.78 5.76
N ILE A 2 8.18 -9.02 5.65
CA ILE A 2 9.54 -9.58 5.45
C ILE A 2 9.98 -10.57 6.54
N ASN A 3 9.72 -10.30 7.83
CA ASN A 3 10.07 -11.22 8.92
C ASN A 3 9.31 -12.56 8.81
N THR A 4 8.05 -12.51 8.39
CA THR A 4 7.23 -13.71 8.11
C THR A 4 7.82 -14.51 6.96
N LEU A 5 8.26 -13.84 5.89
CA LEU A 5 8.87 -14.49 4.73
C LEU A 5 10.22 -15.12 5.07
N LYS A 6 11.07 -14.45 5.86
CA LYS A 6 12.34 -15.01 6.34
C LYS A 6 12.10 -16.26 7.20
N LYS A 7 11.16 -16.20 8.14
CA LYS A 7 10.73 -17.36 8.95
C LYS A 7 10.23 -18.49 8.07
N PHE A 8 9.43 -18.19 7.06
CA PHE A 8 8.90 -19.15 6.07
C PHE A 8 10.04 -19.88 5.33
N ILE A 9 11.06 -19.16 4.85
CA ILE A 9 12.22 -19.77 4.17
C ILE A 9 12.99 -20.69 5.13
N LEU A 10 13.31 -20.24 6.35
CA LEU A 10 14.03 -21.05 7.34
C LEU A 10 13.25 -22.33 7.69
N GLN A 11 11.96 -22.21 8.00
CA GLN A 11 11.14 -23.36 8.33
C GLN A 11 10.97 -24.33 7.16
N SER A 12 10.94 -23.85 5.92
CA SER A 12 10.87 -24.66 4.71
C SER A 12 12.05 -25.64 4.59
N GLN A 13 13.18 -25.37 5.23
CA GLN A 13 14.35 -26.26 5.25
C GLN A 13 14.28 -27.35 6.34
N THR A 14 13.23 -27.33 7.14
CA THR A 14 13.06 -28.28 8.27
C THR A 14 11.90 -29.25 8.01
N ASN A 15 11.76 -30.23 8.90
CA ASN A 15 10.59 -31.11 8.92
C ASN A 15 9.41 -30.58 9.76
N ASN A 16 9.51 -29.34 10.26
CA ASN A 16 8.44 -28.72 11.04
C ASN A 16 7.31 -28.25 10.11
N LEU A 17 6.13 -28.87 10.20
CA LEU A 17 4.95 -28.55 9.39
C LEU A 17 3.96 -27.63 10.12
N LYS A 18 4.24 -27.21 11.37
CA LYS A 18 3.33 -26.37 12.16
C LYS A 18 3.24 -24.96 11.58
N THR A 19 2.02 -24.44 11.46
CA THR A 19 1.74 -23.10 10.91
C THR A 19 1.07 -22.15 11.90
N SER A 20 0.86 -22.60 13.16
CA SER A 20 0.13 -21.83 14.18
C SER A 20 0.78 -20.51 14.57
N GLU A 21 2.08 -20.35 14.30
CA GLU A 21 2.85 -19.14 14.63
C GLU A 21 2.89 -18.11 13.49
N TYR A 22 2.22 -18.39 12.37
CA TYR A 22 2.12 -17.44 11.25
C TYR A 22 0.88 -16.57 11.42
N PRO A 23 0.95 -15.27 11.03
CA PRO A 23 -0.21 -14.43 10.96
C PRO A 23 -1.29 -15.08 10.10
N LYS A 24 -2.56 -14.87 10.44
CA LYS A 24 -3.69 -15.39 9.67
C LYS A 24 -4.20 -14.41 8.62
N GLU A 25 -3.76 -13.16 8.72
CA GLU A 25 -4.18 -12.05 7.88
C GLU A 25 -2.97 -11.23 7.42
N PHE A 26 -3.08 -10.66 6.24
CA PHE A 26 -2.17 -9.67 5.71
C PHE A 26 -2.98 -8.60 4.99
N VAL A 27 -2.88 -7.34 5.46
CA VAL A 27 -3.77 -6.26 5.01
C VAL A 27 -5.24 -6.67 5.27
N ASP A 28 -6.09 -6.61 4.29
CA ASP A 28 -7.50 -6.96 4.37
C ASP A 28 -7.79 -8.38 3.82
N PHE A 29 -6.75 -9.24 3.74
CA PHE A 29 -6.83 -10.58 3.17
C PHE A 29 -6.40 -11.66 4.16
N ASP A 30 -7.00 -12.83 4.01
CA ASP A 30 -6.55 -14.03 4.71
C ASP A 30 -5.14 -14.44 4.27
N MET A 31 -4.34 -14.90 5.23
CA MET A 31 -3.04 -15.47 4.96
C MET A 31 -2.96 -16.93 5.42
N LYS A 32 -2.46 -17.79 4.55
CA LYS A 32 -2.21 -19.21 4.85
C LYS A 32 -0.81 -19.62 4.43
N VAL A 33 -0.21 -20.50 5.24
CA VAL A 33 1.11 -21.06 4.97
C VAL A 33 1.01 -22.58 4.96
N SER A 34 1.79 -23.23 4.12
CA SER A 34 1.88 -24.69 4.09
C SER A 34 3.30 -25.17 3.84
N PHE A 35 3.70 -26.13 4.64
CA PHE A 35 4.96 -26.88 4.51
C PHE A 35 4.73 -28.34 4.14
N GLY A 36 3.46 -28.73 3.88
CA GLY A 36 3.03 -30.08 3.54
C GLY A 36 1.96 -30.61 4.49
N MET A 37 1.44 -31.80 4.20
CA MET A 37 0.47 -32.51 5.02
C MET A 37 1.04 -33.90 5.37
N GLY A 38 1.39 -34.10 6.65
CA GLY A 38 2.02 -35.35 7.14
C GLY A 38 3.47 -35.53 6.72
N THR A 39 3.88 -35.06 5.55
CA THR A 39 5.25 -35.06 5.03
C THR A 39 5.63 -33.67 4.50
N PRO A 40 6.92 -33.27 4.57
CA PRO A 40 7.37 -32.01 4.01
C PRO A 40 7.08 -31.89 2.52
N ALA A 41 6.47 -30.78 2.12
CA ALA A 41 6.18 -30.49 0.73
C ALA A 41 7.48 -30.23 -0.07
N LYS A 42 7.49 -30.62 -1.35
CA LYS A 42 8.58 -30.23 -2.27
C LYS A 42 8.57 -28.74 -2.56
N ILE A 43 7.38 -28.14 -2.56
CA ILE A 43 7.15 -26.70 -2.75
C ILE A 43 6.35 -26.22 -1.55
N SER A 44 6.99 -25.43 -0.67
CA SER A 44 6.30 -24.73 0.40
C SER A 44 5.64 -23.47 -0.17
N TRP A 45 4.50 -23.08 0.40
CA TRP A 45 3.81 -21.87 -0.08
C TRP A 45 3.25 -21.01 1.05
N LEU A 46 3.19 -19.70 0.77
CA LEU A 46 2.53 -18.69 1.59
C LEU A 46 1.55 -17.95 0.68
N SER A 47 0.26 -18.08 0.95
CA SER A 47 -0.84 -17.52 0.14
C SER A 47 -1.53 -16.38 0.86
N ILE A 48 -1.81 -15.31 0.13
CA ILE A 48 -2.65 -14.19 0.53
C ILE A 48 -3.87 -14.22 -0.40
N HIS A 49 -5.09 -14.27 0.18
CA HIS A 49 -6.29 -14.51 -0.59
C HIS A 49 -7.55 -13.99 0.11
N ASN A 50 -8.58 -13.72 -0.67
CA ASN A 50 -9.95 -13.62 -0.18
C ASN A 50 -10.58 -15.02 -0.22
N GLN A 51 -11.20 -15.47 0.87
CA GLN A 51 -11.69 -16.84 1.00
C GLN A 51 -12.79 -17.18 -0.01
N GLU A 52 -13.71 -16.25 -0.27
CA GLU A 52 -14.79 -16.43 -1.24
C GLU A 52 -14.24 -16.54 -2.66
N ILE A 53 -13.38 -15.60 -3.06
CA ILE A 53 -12.78 -15.58 -4.39
C ILE A 53 -11.85 -16.76 -4.63
N ARG A 54 -11.13 -17.20 -3.60
CA ARG A 54 -10.31 -18.41 -3.68
C ARG A 54 -11.15 -19.64 -3.96
N SER A 55 -12.35 -19.74 -3.36
CA SER A 55 -13.25 -20.88 -3.56
C SER A 55 -14.02 -20.81 -4.87
N THR A 56 -14.25 -19.63 -5.45
CA THR A 56 -15.06 -19.43 -6.68
C THR A 56 -14.21 -19.24 -7.94
N LYS A 57 -13.10 -18.50 -7.88
CA LYS A 57 -12.22 -18.20 -9.03
C LYS A 57 -10.85 -18.88 -8.94
N GLY A 58 -10.48 -19.43 -7.80
CA GLY A 58 -9.21 -20.12 -7.61
C GLY A 58 -7.97 -19.25 -7.72
N ILE A 59 -8.10 -17.91 -7.56
CA ILE A 59 -6.99 -16.95 -7.67
C ILE A 59 -6.52 -16.45 -6.29
N ASN A 60 -5.23 -16.16 -6.17
CA ASN A 60 -4.59 -15.65 -4.97
C ASN A 60 -3.24 -15.00 -5.29
N CYS A 61 -2.68 -14.23 -4.35
CA CYS A 61 -1.25 -13.89 -4.37
C CYS A 61 -0.49 -14.96 -3.60
N VAL A 62 0.62 -15.46 -4.12
CA VAL A 62 1.32 -16.57 -3.48
C VAL A 62 2.84 -16.48 -3.62
N TYR A 63 3.54 -16.74 -2.52
CA TYR A 63 4.94 -17.11 -2.55
C TYR A 63 5.05 -18.64 -2.66
N LEU A 64 5.77 -19.11 -3.67
CA LEU A 64 6.06 -20.52 -3.95
C LEU A 64 7.56 -20.73 -3.80
N TYR A 65 7.97 -21.54 -2.84
CA TYR A 65 9.38 -21.84 -2.65
C TYR A 65 9.71 -23.22 -3.23
N TYR A 66 10.35 -23.23 -4.38
CA TYR A 66 10.89 -24.41 -5.08
C TYR A 66 12.23 -24.77 -4.43
N LYS A 67 12.17 -25.61 -3.41
CA LYS A 67 13.34 -25.88 -2.52
C LYS A 67 14.51 -26.49 -3.27
N LYS A 68 14.26 -27.39 -4.22
CA LYS A 68 15.31 -28.08 -4.99
C LYS A 68 16.10 -27.12 -5.86
N GLU A 69 15.42 -26.18 -6.48
CA GLU A 69 15.98 -25.16 -7.37
C GLU A 69 16.45 -23.92 -6.60
N ASN A 70 16.14 -23.83 -5.30
CA ASN A 70 16.39 -22.68 -4.44
C ASN A 70 15.80 -21.38 -5.00
N ILE A 71 14.57 -21.45 -5.53
CA ILE A 71 13.87 -20.34 -6.17
C ILE A 71 12.61 -20.02 -5.38
N LEU A 72 12.42 -18.76 -5.01
CA LEU A 72 11.21 -18.22 -4.42
C LEU A 72 10.49 -17.36 -5.48
N VAL A 73 9.32 -17.80 -5.89
CA VAL A 73 8.47 -17.07 -6.85
C VAL A 73 7.35 -16.38 -6.10
N LEU A 74 7.19 -15.07 -6.28
CA LEU A 74 5.97 -14.33 -5.98
C LEU A 74 5.12 -14.34 -7.24
N ALA A 75 3.90 -14.84 -7.16
CA ALA A 75 3.08 -15.11 -8.32
C ALA A 75 1.61 -14.72 -8.15
N TYR A 76 0.98 -14.40 -9.26
CA TYR A 76 -0.46 -14.42 -9.46
C TYR A 76 -0.89 -15.90 -9.50
N GLY A 77 -1.26 -16.43 -8.34
CA GLY A 77 -1.52 -17.85 -8.16
C GLY A 77 -2.83 -18.30 -8.80
N ILE A 78 -2.79 -19.48 -9.40
CA ILE A 78 -3.97 -20.22 -9.87
C ILE A 78 -3.99 -21.57 -9.16
N MET A 79 -5.14 -21.92 -8.57
CA MET A 79 -5.33 -23.25 -7.97
C MET A 79 -5.57 -24.29 -9.07
N GLU A 80 -4.95 -25.45 -8.93
CA GLU A 80 -4.95 -26.51 -9.96
C GLU A 80 -6.34 -27.00 -10.41
N ASN A 81 -7.33 -26.90 -9.53
CA ASN A 81 -8.72 -27.26 -9.86
C ASN A 81 -9.52 -26.15 -10.57
N PHE A 82 -8.88 -25.02 -10.94
CA PHE A 82 -9.49 -23.88 -11.61
C PHE A 82 -8.77 -23.50 -12.91
N LEU A 83 -7.97 -24.39 -13.48
CA LEU A 83 -7.16 -24.10 -14.68
C LEU A 83 -8.01 -23.70 -15.90
N ASP A 84 -9.20 -24.28 -16.04
CA ASP A 84 -10.13 -24.01 -17.15
C ASP A 84 -11.13 -22.87 -16.83
N GLY A 85 -11.00 -22.22 -15.67
CA GLY A 85 -11.94 -21.21 -15.20
C GLY A 85 -11.59 -19.77 -15.61
N ASP A 86 -12.52 -18.86 -15.33
CA ASP A 86 -12.29 -17.40 -15.40
C ASP A 86 -11.39 -16.97 -14.22
N THR A 87 -10.08 -17.00 -14.47
CA THR A 87 -9.04 -16.71 -13.49
C THR A 87 -8.63 -15.23 -13.53
N TRP A 88 -7.33 -14.95 -13.62
CA TRP A 88 -6.80 -13.59 -13.69
C TRP A 88 -7.22 -12.84 -14.96
N PRO A 89 -7.38 -11.51 -14.92
CA PRO A 89 -7.67 -10.67 -16.09
C PRO A 89 -6.66 -10.85 -17.22
N LYS A 90 -7.12 -10.53 -18.44
CA LYS A 90 -6.33 -10.73 -19.66
C LYS A 90 -5.00 -9.98 -19.68
N ASP A 91 -4.97 -8.78 -19.15
CA ASP A 91 -3.75 -7.95 -19.03
C ASP A 91 -2.68 -8.61 -18.16
N ILE A 92 -3.06 -9.19 -17.02
CA ILE A 92 -2.14 -9.95 -16.15
C ILE A 92 -1.61 -11.17 -16.90
N LYS A 93 -2.50 -11.92 -17.57
CA LYS A 93 -2.13 -13.12 -18.35
C LYS A 93 -1.19 -12.79 -19.52
N THR A 94 -1.39 -11.65 -20.19
CA THR A 94 -0.60 -11.27 -21.37
C THR A 94 0.76 -10.66 -21.00
N ASN A 95 0.84 -9.92 -19.88
CA ASN A 95 2.05 -9.19 -19.50
C ASN A 95 3.00 -10.01 -18.62
N ASN A 96 2.59 -11.20 -18.15
CA ASN A 96 3.38 -12.02 -17.26
C ASN A 96 3.49 -13.44 -17.83
N GLN A 97 4.71 -14.00 -17.83
CA GLN A 97 4.94 -15.38 -18.20
C GLN A 97 4.43 -16.35 -17.13
N THR A 98 4.08 -17.56 -17.51
CA THR A 98 3.77 -18.61 -16.53
C THR A 98 5.03 -19.10 -15.82
N ILE A 99 4.86 -19.78 -14.68
CA ILE A 99 6.00 -20.42 -14.00
C ILE A 99 6.58 -21.52 -14.88
N ASN A 100 5.77 -22.23 -15.67
CA ASN A 100 6.24 -23.20 -16.66
C ASN A 100 7.18 -22.56 -17.67
N ASP A 101 6.77 -21.43 -18.25
CA ASP A 101 7.59 -20.69 -19.22
C ASP A 101 8.90 -20.20 -18.59
N TYR A 102 8.82 -19.64 -17.38
CA TYR A 102 9.99 -19.20 -16.62
C TYR A 102 11.00 -20.34 -16.40
N PHE A 103 10.53 -21.53 -15.99
CA PHE A 103 11.40 -22.69 -15.78
C PHE A 103 12.03 -23.18 -17.08
N ASN A 104 11.27 -23.17 -18.19
CA ASN A 104 11.77 -23.52 -19.50
C ASN A 104 12.87 -22.55 -19.97
N GLU A 105 12.64 -21.23 -19.86
CA GLU A 105 13.64 -20.19 -20.21
C GLU A 105 14.90 -20.29 -19.36
N ALA A 106 14.76 -20.61 -18.07
CA ALA A 106 15.90 -20.80 -17.16
C ALA A 106 16.60 -22.17 -17.34
N SER A 107 16.18 -22.99 -18.32
CA SER A 107 16.68 -24.35 -18.54
C SER A 107 16.56 -25.26 -17.31
N LEU A 108 15.54 -25.02 -16.51
CA LEU A 108 15.22 -25.84 -15.35
C LEU A 108 14.21 -26.93 -15.72
N ARG A 109 14.18 -28.00 -14.92
CA ARG A 109 13.15 -29.02 -15.09
C ARG A 109 11.76 -28.43 -14.77
N SER A 110 10.75 -28.72 -15.60
CA SER A 110 9.37 -28.29 -15.39
C SER A 110 8.92 -28.44 -13.93
N PRO A 111 8.23 -27.43 -13.38
CA PRO A 111 7.83 -27.43 -11.97
C PRO A 111 6.87 -28.57 -11.68
N TYR A 112 6.99 -29.18 -10.53
CA TYR A 112 6.12 -30.29 -10.11
C TYR A 112 4.65 -29.89 -9.97
N ARG A 113 4.38 -28.63 -9.54
CA ARG A 113 3.04 -28.05 -9.35
C ARG A 113 3.08 -26.54 -9.54
N TYR A 114 1.91 -25.94 -9.71
CA TYR A 114 1.67 -24.50 -9.80
C TYR A 114 2.25 -23.84 -11.05
N GLY A 115 2.61 -24.61 -12.05
CA GLY A 115 3.26 -24.13 -13.28
C GLY A 115 2.45 -23.12 -14.09
N ASP A 116 1.11 -23.15 -13.99
CA ASP A 116 0.20 -22.27 -14.72
C ASP A 116 -0.07 -20.92 -14.02
N SER A 117 0.47 -20.72 -12.82
CA SER A 117 0.47 -19.43 -12.15
C SER A 117 1.42 -18.46 -12.86
N PHE A 118 1.08 -17.14 -12.85
CA PHE A 118 1.88 -16.14 -13.55
C PHE A 118 2.93 -15.52 -12.64
N VAL A 119 4.16 -15.42 -13.13
CA VAL A 119 5.30 -14.89 -12.38
C VAL A 119 5.18 -13.38 -12.22
N PHE A 120 5.21 -12.88 -10.97
CA PHE A 120 5.34 -11.45 -10.69
C PHE A 120 6.80 -11.10 -10.41
N LYS A 121 7.44 -11.77 -9.45
CA LYS A 121 8.87 -11.59 -9.12
C LYS A 121 9.51 -12.94 -8.77
N VAL A 122 10.83 -13.01 -8.97
CA VAL A 122 11.62 -14.19 -8.62
C VAL A 122 12.84 -13.79 -7.79
N TYR A 123 13.06 -14.52 -6.71
CA TYR A 123 14.15 -14.30 -5.76
C TYR A 123 14.92 -15.60 -5.54
N THR A 124 16.20 -15.47 -5.22
CA THR A 124 17.04 -16.56 -4.72
C THR A 124 17.32 -16.33 -3.23
N PRO A 125 16.69 -17.12 -2.33
CA PRO A 125 16.97 -17.02 -0.90
C PRO A 125 18.39 -17.51 -0.58
N ILE A 126 19.11 -16.79 0.27
CA ILE A 126 20.42 -17.20 0.80
C ILE A 126 20.34 -17.20 2.32
N ILE A 127 20.76 -18.32 2.92
CA ILE A 127 20.79 -18.48 4.38
C ILE A 127 22.24 -18.44 4.85
N LYS A 128 22.58 -17.46 5.68
CA LYS A 128 23.89 -17.30 6.32
C LYS A 128 23.70 -17.07 7.81
N SER A 129 24.28 -17.92 8.66
CA SER A 129 24.19 -17.80 10.13
C SER A 129 22.75 -17.55 10.63
N GLU A 130 21.80 -18.37 10.17
CA GLU A 130 20.36 -18.29 10.47
C GLU A 130 19.65 -17.01 9.99
N LYS A 131 20.32 -16.15 9.25
CA LYS A 131 19.73 -14.98 8.60
C LYS A 131 19.43 -15.27 7.15
N VAL A 132 18.27 -14.81 6.68
CA VAL A 132 17.84 -14.96 5.29
C VAL A 132 18.02 -13.63 4.55
N PHE A 133 18.69 -13.70 3.42
CA PHE A 133 18.85 -12.64 2.44
C PHE A 133 18.19 -13.07 1.13
N PHE A 134 17.85 -12.14 0.28
CA PHE A 134 17.24 -12.42 -1.00
C PHE A 134 18.06 -11.76 -2.10
N LEU A 135 18.41 -12.53 -3.12
CA LEU A 135 19.04 -12.00 -4.32
C LEU A 135 18.02 -11.89 -5.43
N ASN A 136 18.22 -10.92 -6.31
CA ASN A 136 17.55 -10.89 -7.60
C ASN A 136 18.05 -12.06 -8.45
N ASN A 137 17.14 -12.91 -8.91
CA ASN A 137 17.51 -14.15 -9.59
C ASN A 137 18.26 -13.96 -10.92
N LYS A 138 18.12 -12.78 -11.57
CA LYS A 138 18.82 -12.47 -12.83
C LYS A 138 20.17 -11.77 -12.61
N THR A 139 20.25 -10.88 -11.63
CA THR A 139 21.43 -10.02 -11.42
C THR A 139 22.32 -10.48 -10.28
N GLU A 140 21.87 -11.46 -9.49
CA GLU A 140 22.54 -11.98 -8.28
C GLU A 140 22.86 -10.90 -7.22
N LYS A 141 22.29 -9.70 -7.36
CA LYS A 141 22.44 -8.61 -6.39
C LYS A 141 21.46 -8.77 -5.25
N GLU A 142 21.91 -8.43 -4.04
CA GLU A 142 21.04 -8.43 -2.86
C GLU A 142 19.91 -7.42 -3.01
N ILE A 143 18.71 -7.86 -2.69
CA ILE A 143 17.49 -7.04 -2.70
C ILE A 143 17.20 -6.55 -1.30
N SER A 144 16.98 -5.26 -1.14
CA SER A 144 16.62 -4.69 0.16
C SER A 144 15.26 -5.18 0.63
N GLU A 145 15.09 -5.31 1.95
CA GLU A 145 13.83 -5.69 2.57
C GLU A 145 12.66 -4.78 2.17
N LYS A 146 12.95 -3.49 1.99
CA LYS A 146 11.97 -2.51 1.51
C LYS A 146 11.46 -2.86 0.11
N HIS A 147 12.35 -3.32 -0.78
CA HIS A 147 11.96 -3.70 -2.14
C HIS A 147 11.03 -4.92 -2.14
N ILE A 148 11.34 -5.94 -1.33
CA ILE A 148 10.51 -7.16 -1.21
C ILE A 148 9.13 -6.82 -0.62
N ASN A 149 9.09 -5.91 0.38
CA ASN A 149 7.82 -5.44 0.92
C ASN A 149 7.01 -4.64 -0.12
N ASN A 150 7.66 -3.85 -0.96
CA ASN A 150 6.98 -3.15 -2.05
C ASN A 150 6.40 -4.12 -3.09
N ASP A 151 7.16 -5.15 -3.47
CA ASP A 151 6.71 -6.15 -4.44
C ASP A 151 5.45 -6.89 -3.96
N ILE A 152 5.39 -7.30 -2.68
CA ILE A 152 4.19 -7.96 -2.16
C ILE A 152 3.00 -7.01 -2.05
N ASN A 153 3.21 -5.76 -1.67
CA ASN A 153 2.14 -4.77 -1.61
C ASN A 153 1.60 -4.47 -3.02
N GLU A 154 2.46 -4.37 -4.01
CA GLU A 154 2.07 -4.14 -5.40
C GLU A 154 1.16 -5.26 -5.93
N ILE A 155 1.57 -6.54 -5.79
CA ILE A 155 0.75 -7.66 -6.28
C ILE A 155 -0.58 -7.77 -5.49
N VAL A 156 -0.57 -7.52 -4.18
CA VAL A 156 -1.78 -7.54 -3.36
C VAL A 156 -2.73 -6.40 -3.73
N ASN A 157 -2.21 -5.21 -4.03
CA ASN A 157 -3.01 -4.09 -4.54
C ASN A 157 -3.65 -4.42 -5.90
N GLN A 158 -2.91 -5.07 -6.80
CA GLN A 158 -3.48 -5.53 -8.08
C GLN A 158 -4.56 -6.60 -7.85
N TYR A 159 -4.34 -7.52 -6.92
CA TYR A 159 -5.34 -8.51 -6.53
C TYR A 159 -6.63 -7.85 -6.02
N GLY A 160 -6.53 -6.85 -5.14
CA GLY A 160 -7.69 -6.12 -4.65
C GLY A 160 -8.47 -5.39 -5.75
N LYS A 161 -7.77 -4.78 -6.72
CA LYS A 161 -8.41 -4.17 -7.89
C LYS A 161 -9.21 -5.19 -8.71
N VAL A 162 -8.67 -6.39 -8.91
CA VAL A 162 -9.37 -7.48 -9.60
C VAL A 162 -10.64 -7.92 -8.85
N LEU A 163 -10.64 -7.78 -7.54
CA LEU A 163 -11.78 -8.12 -6.68
C LEU A 163 -12.76 -6.97 -6.47
N ASN A 164 -12.50 -5.79 -7.00
CA ASN A 164 -13.20 -4.55 -6.67
C ASN A 164 -13.23 -4.25 -5.15
N ILE A 165 -12.18 -4.67 -4.44
CA ILE A 165 -11.99 -4.40 -3.02
C ILE A 165 -11.02 -3.22 -2.92
N GLU A 166 -11.45 -2.13 -2.29
CA GLU A 166 -10.52 -1.07 -1.89
C GLU A 166 -9.57 -1.62 -0.83
N ILE A 167 -8.34 -1.90 -1.25
CA ILE A 167 -7.30 -2.32 -0.34
C ILE A 167 -6.78 -1.10 0.40
N LYS A 168 -6.85 -1.15 1.71
CA LYS A 168 -6.14 -0.18 2.55
C LYS A 168 -4.64 -0.47 2.46
N ASP A 169 -3.93 0.34 1.68
CA ASP A 169 -2.49 0.17 1.42
C ASP A 169 -1.64 0.01 2.69
N GLU A 170 -0.94 -1.12 2.84
CA GLU A 170 0.01 -1.34 3.96
C GLU A 170 1.33 -0.56 3.84
N GLU A 171 1.62 0.09 2.72
CA GLU A 171 2.83 0.92 2.60
C GLU A 171 2.88 2.13 3.54
N SER A 172 1.77 2.41 4.24
CA SER A 172 1.74 3.37 5.35
C SER A 172 2.21 2.79 6.70
N SER A 173 2.71 1.55 6.80
CA SER A 173 2.99 0.95 8.12
C SER A 173 4.10 1.66 8.91
N TYR A 174 4.94 2.49 8.30
CA TYR A 174 5.85 3.39 9.03
C TYR A 174 5.20 4.74 9.40
N SER A 175 4.18 5.20 8.69
CA SER A 175 3.30 6.29 9.11
C SER A 175 1.99 5.80 9.76
N LYS A 176 1.59 4.53 9.56
CA LYS A 176 0.38 3.89 10.13
C LYS A 176 0.40 3.78 11.66
N GLY A 177 1.57 3.84 12.29
CA GLY A 177 1.65 3.83 13.75
C GLY A 177 1.17 5.10 14.41
N LEU A 178 1.14 6.24 13.71
CA LEU A 178 0.78 7.53 14.31
C LEU A 178 -0.62 8.03 13.93
N PHE A 179 -1.08 7.81 12.67
CA PHE A 179 -2.40 8.29 12.26
C PHE A 179 -3.23 7.16 11.67
N TYR A 180 -4.10 6.59 12.50
CA TYR A 180 -4.99 5.50 12.08
C TYR A 180 -6.16 5.99 11.22
N MET A 181 -6.55 7.26 11.37
CA MET A 181 -7.64 7.90 10.62
C MET A 181 -7.24 9.30 10.16
N GLU A 182 -7.88 9.85 9.12
CA GLU A 182 -7.62 11.21 8.62
C GLU A 182 -7.86 12.27 9.68
N ASN A 183 -8.85 12.09 10.54
CA ASN A 183 -9.12 12.98 11.67
C ASN A 183 -7.98 13.03 12.70
N GLN A 184 -7.18 11.95 12.87
CA GLN A 184 -6.00 11.99 13.74
C GLN A 184 -4.86 12.81 13.12
N LEU A 185 -4.69 12.72 11.79
CA LEU A 185 -3.76 13.57 11.05
C LEU A 185 -4.19 15.03 11.16
N GLU A 186 -5.47 15.29 11.01
CA GLU A 186 -6.07 16.62 11.18
C GLU A 186 -5.81 17.17 12.59
N ASP A 187 -6.12 16.38 13.64
CA ASP A 187 -5.85 16.74 15.03
C ASP A 187 -4.38 17.09 15.28
N PHE A 188 -3.49 16.28 14.73
CA PHE A 188 -2.06 16.50 14.85
C PHE A 188 -1.61 17.79 14.15
N ILE A 189 -2.08 18.04 12.92
CA ILE A 189 -1.76 19.26 12.18
C ILE A 189 -2.28 20.49 12.93
N ILE A 190 -3.53 20.48 13.37
CA ILE A 190 -4.13 21.59 14.13
C ILE A 190 -3.38 21.85 15.44
N SER A 191 -3.07 20.79 16.20
CA SER A 191 -2.37 20.93 17.50
C SER A 191 -0.94 21.42 17.36
N ASN A 192 -0.32 21.22 16.19
CA ASN A 192 1.04 21.64 15.90
C ASN A 192 1.10 22.78 14.87
N TRP A 193 -0.02 23.45 14.60
CA TRP A 193 -0.17 24.41 13.50
C TRP A 193 0.98 25.41 13.39
N ASP A 194 1.29 26.10 14.47
CA ASP A 194 2.32 27.14 14.51
C ASP A 194 3.75 26.62 14.23
N ASN A 195 3.97 25.32 14.46
CA ASN A 195 5.26 24.67 14.20
C ASN A 195 5.37 24.15 12.76
N THR A 196 4.28 24.19 11.98
CA THR A 196 4.25 23.74 10.59
C THR A 196 4.60 24.87 9.62
N GLN A 197 4.89 24.49 8.36
CA GLN A 197 5.01 25.48 7.29
C GLN A 197 3.67 26.16 6.99
N LEU A 198 2.54 25.50 7.29
CA LEU A 198 1.20 26.06 7.13
C LEU A 198 1.00 27.23 8.11
N GLY A 199 1.27 27.02 9.40
CA GLY A 199 1.11 28.06 10.41
C GLY A 199 1.99 29.31 10.20
N LYS A 200 3.10 29.18 9.43
CA LYS A 200 3.89 30.35 9.01
C LYS A 200 3.18 31.20 7.96
N LYS A 201 2.34 30.62 7.14
CA LYS A 201 1.67 31.26 5.99
C LYS A 201 0.20 31.56 6.24
N TYR A 202 -0.47 30.75 7.03
CA TYR A 202 -1.92 30.76 7.21
C TYR A 202 -2.29 30.81 8.68
N ASP A 203 -3.43 31.42 8.98
CA ASP A 203 -4.04 31.48 10.30
C ASP A 203 -5.25 30.55 10.39
N LEU A 204 -5.41 29.89 11.53
CA LEU A 204 -6.63 29.19 11.86
C LEU A 204 -7.75 30.21 12.17
N ILE A 205 -8.99 29.85 11.85
CA ILE A 205 -10.16 30.68 12.05
C ILE A 205 -10.74 30.39 13.43
N TYR A 206 -10.94 31.44 14.21
CA TYR A 206 -11.61 31.40 15.50
C TYR A 206 -12.81 32.34 15.50
N GLU A 207 -13.93 31.91 16.07
CA GLU A 207 -15.11 32.72 16.30
C GLU A 207 -15.47 32.62 17.77
N GLU A 208 -15.60 33.75 18.44
CA GLU A 208 -15.92 33.82 19.89
C GLU A 208 -14.95 32.99 20.78
N GLY A 209 -13.73 32.77 20.34
CA GLY A 209 -12.72 31.95 21.01
C GLY A 209 -12.74 30.45 20.62
N ASP A 210 -13.74 30.00 19.89
CA ASP A 210 -13.84 28.62 19.42
C ASP A 210 -13.12 28.44 18.08
N LEU A 211 -12.38 27.34 17.94
CA LEU A 211 -11.76 26.94 16.67
C LEU A 211 -12.82 26.52 15.66
N LYS A 212 -12.93 27.25 14.56
CA LYS A 212 -13.85 26.96 13.45
C LYS A 212 -13.19 26.33 12.25
N SER A 213 -11.86 26.39 12.15
CA SER A 213 -11.11 25.86 11.02
C SER A 213 -11.28 24.37 10.79
N LYS A 214 -11.41 23.58 11.86
CA LYS A 214 -11.45 22.13 11.81
C LYS A 214 -12.85 21.61 11.44
N GLN A 215 -12.93 20.67 10.48
CA GLN A 215 -14.19 20.05 10.04
C GLN A 215 -15.27 21.12 9.77
N TYR A 216 -14.90 22.11 8.95
CA TYR A 216 -15.78 23.24 8.65
C TYR A 216 -16.99 22.77 7.86
N ARG A 217 -18.18 22.94 8.43
CA ARG A 217 -19.43 22.44 7.86
C ARG A 217 -19.96 23.38 6.77
N THR A 218 -20.30 22.82 5.63
CA THR A 218 -20.99 23.47 4.54
C THR A 218 -22.29 22.70 4.22
N ASP A 219 -23.15 23.24 3.41
CA ASP A 219 -24.35 22.55 2.92
C ASP A 219 -24.05 21.46 1.85
N ILE A 220 -22.83 21.46 1.31
CA ILE A 220 -22.37 20.45 0.32
C ILE A 220 -21.39 19.43 0.90
N GLY A 221 -21.10 19.51 2.22
CA GLY A 221 -20.19 18.58 2.91
C GLY A 221 -19.32 19.27 3.95
N ILE A 222 -18.20 18.65 4.29
CA ILE A 222 -17.30 19.11 5.35
C ILE A 222 -15.92 19.35 4.76
N ILE A 223 -15.39 20.55 4.96
CA ILE A 223 -13.99 20.90 4.62
C ILE A 223 -13.10 20.44 5.79
N ASP A 224 -12.04 19.69 5.51
CA ASP A 224 -11.17 19.20 6.59
C ASP A 224 -10.58 20.37 7.39
N ILE A 225 -9.91 21.31 6.74
CA ILE A 225 -9.42 22.52 7.40
C ILE A 225 -9.71 23.73 6.51
N LEU A 226 -10.36 24.76 7.07
CA LEU A 226 -10.51 26.07 6.44
C LEU A 226 -9.62 27.08 7.17
N ALA A 227 -8.74 27.77 6.46
CA ALA A 227 -7.79 28.71 7.03
C ALA A 227 -7.85 30.07 6.31
N ARG A 228 -7.06 31.03 6.81
CA ARG A 228 -6.88 32.38 6.21
C ARG A 228 -5.42 32.61 5.83
N ASP A 229 -5.17 33.08 4.64
CA ASP A 229 -3.84 33.54 4.21
C ASP A 229 -3.46 34.81 4.96
N LYS A 230 -2.32 34.81 5.64
CA LYS A 230 -1.83 35.95 6.45
C LYS A 230 -1.57 37.22 5.67
N LYS A 231 -1.26 37.09 4.36
CA LYS A 231 -0.92 38.23 3.50
C LYS A 231 -2.14 38.82 2.81
N THR A 232 -3.00 37.95 2.29
CA THR A 232 -4.15 38.38 1.45
C THR A 232 -5.45 38.40 2.21
N ASN A 233 -5.50 37.74 3.38
CA ASN A 233 -6.71 37.46 4.16
C ASN A 233 -7.75 36.62 3.42
N SER A 234 -7.39 36.01 2.27
CA SER A 234 -8.24 35.10 1.52
C SER A 234 -8.37 33.76 2.19
N TYR A 235 -9.48 33.06 1.93
CA TYR A 235 -9.69 31.71 2.46
C TYR A 235 -8.78 30.70 1.78
N VAL A 236 -8.37 29.71 2.56
CA VAL A 236 -7.56 28.57 2.13
C VAL A 236 -8.29 27.29 2.49
N VAL A 237 -8.71 26.55 1.49
CA VAL A 237 -9.34 25.23 1.66
C VAL A 237 -8.25 24.17 1.67
N ILE A 238 -8.19 23.37 2.72
CA ILE A 238 -7.18 22.32 2.89
C ILE A 238 -7.88 20.97 2.97
N GLU A 239 -7.53 20.09 2.07
CA GLU A 239 -8.01 18.70 2.00
C GLU A 239 -6.89 17.76 2.43
N LEU A 240 -7.20 16.84 3.35
CA LEU A 240 -6.26 15.87 3.89
C LEU A 240 -6.48 14.50 3.25
N LYS A 241 -5.38 13.85 2.90
CA LYS A 241 -5.41 12.44 2.50
C LYS A 241 -4.33 11.67 3.25
N ARG A 242 -4.74 10.69 3.99
CA ARG A 242 -3.82 9.84 4.75
C ARG A 242 -2.80 9.13 3.86
N ASN A 243 -3.25 8.66 2.71
CA ASN A 243 -2.45 7.92 1.75
C ASN A 243 -2.15 8.77 0.50
N GLN A 244 -2.23 8.16 -0.65
CA GLN A 244 -2.06 8.77 -1.95
C GLN A 244 -3.28 9.62 -2.33
N THR A 245 -3.05 10.73 -3.02
CA THR A 245 -4.11 11.52 -3.62
C THR A 245 -4.75 10.78 -4.80
N SER A 246 -6.03 11.04 -5.06
CA SER A 246 -6.76 10.52 -6.22
C SER A 246 -7.38 11.67 -7.01
N ASP A 247 -7.88 11.38 -8.21
CA ASP A 247 -8.63 12.36 -9.03
C ASP A 247 -9.84 12.91 -8.27
N ASP A 248 -10.46 12.08 -7.40
CA ASP A 248 -11.55 12.49 -6.52
C ASP A 248 -11.14 13.58 -5.52
N THR A 249 -9.89 13.58 -5.05
CA THR A 249 -9.36 14.61 -4.13
C THR A 249 -9.37 16.00 -4.76
N VAL A 250 -8.91 16.09 -6.02
CA VAL A 250 -8.93 17.35 -6.76
C VAL A 250 -10.37 17.83 -6.98
N GLY A 251 -11.26 16.91 -7.38
CA GLY A 251 -12.68 17.22 -7.55
C GLY A 251 -13.36 17.68 -6.24
N GLN A 252 -12.99 17.09 -5.10
CA GLN A 252 -13.47 17.47 -3.78
C GLN A 252 -12.98 18.87 -3.39
N LEU A 253 -11.68 19.12 -3.52
CA LEU A 253 -11.08 20.43 -3.27
C LEU A 253 -11.75 21.53 -4.12
N MET A 254 -11.93 21.28 -5.43
CA MET A 254 -12.58 22.21 -6.33
C MET A 254 -14.01 22.56 -5.90
N ARG A 255 -14.80 21.57 -5.49
CA ARG A 255 -16.17 21.80 -5.00
C ARG A 255 -16.19 22.73 -3.78
N TYR A 256 -15.30 22.49 -2.83
CA TYR A 256 -15.22 23.32 -1.62
C TYR A 256 -14.68 24.72 -1.91
N MET A 257 -13.67 24.86 -2.77
CA MET A 257 -13.19 26.18 -3.20
C MET A 257 -14.31 26.97 -3.91
N GLY A 258 -15.09 26.30 -4.77
CA GLY A 258 -16.24 26.90 -5.43
C GLY A 258 -17.31 27.35 -4.43
N TRP A 259 -17.60 26.54 -3.43
CA TRP A 259 -18.51 26.89 -2.34
C TRP A 259 -18.03 28.11 -1.55
N VAL A 260 -16.76 28.12 -1.12
CA VAL A 260 -16.16 29.26 -0.40
C VAL A 260 -16.21 30.53 -1.23
N LYS A 261 -15.92 30.44 -2.53
CA LYS A 261 -16.01 31.59 -3.45
C LYS A 261 -17.41 32.19 -3.50
N ILE A 262 -18.45 31.37 -3.55
CA ILE A 262 -19.82 31.81 -3.68
C ILE A 262 -20.41 32.26 -2.34
N GLU A 263 -20.34 31.40 -1.32
CA GLU A 263 -21.03 31.62 -0.06
C GLU A 263 -20.25 32.56 0.86
N LEU A 264 -18.91 32.47 0.92
CA LEU A 264 -18.07 33.37 1.70
C LEU A 264 -17.55 34.59 0.91
N LYS A 265 -17.97 34.70 -0.37
CA LYS A 265 -17.69 35.84 -1.28
C LYS A 265 -16.20 36.18 -1.43
N ASP A 266 -15.36 35.13 -1.46
CA ASP A 266 -13.92 35.28 -1.64
C ASP A 266 -13.51 34.82 -3.05
N ASN A 267 -13.11 35.77 -3.90
CA ASN A 267 -12.69 35.47 -5.28
C ASN A 267 -11.25 34.91 -5.38
N ASN A 268 -10.47 34.96 -4.30
CA ASN A 268 -9.05 34.60 -4.27
C ASN A 268 -8.81 33.34 -3.43
N VAL A 269 -9.79 32.43 -3.36
CA VAL A 269 -9.68 31.19 -2.60
C VAL A 269 -8.50 30.37 -3.10
N LYS A 270 -7.67 29.90 -2.18
CA LYS A 270 -6.55 29.01 -2.45
C LYS A 270 -6.89 27.58 -2.01
N GLY A 271 -6.38 26.58 -2.75
CA GLY A 271 -6.50 25.16 -2.41
C GLY A 271 -5.18 24.60 -1.88
N ILE A 272 -5.24 23.67 -0.93
CA ILE A 272 -4.10 22.90 -0.47
C ILE A 272 -4.51 21.44 -0.34
N ILE A 273 -3.68 20.54 -0.87
CA ILE A 273 -3.79 19.10 -0.64
C ILE A 273 -2.62 18.66 0.25
N ILE A 274 -2.91 17.97 1.33
CA ILE A 274 -1.89 17.37 2.20
C ILE A 274 -2.04 15.86 2.13
N ALA A 275 -1.00 15.15 1.67
CA ALA A 275 -1.04 13.72 1.46
C ALA A 275 0.18 13.00 2.04
N GLY A 276 0.04 11.73 2.38
CA GLY A 276 1.16 10.89 2.83
C GLY A 276 2.10 10.49 1.68
N LYS A 277 1.60 10.50 0.45
CA LYS A 277 2.37 10.19 -0.77
C LYS A 277 1.99 11.09 -1.92
N TYR A 278 3.00 11.36 -2.75
CA TYR A 278 2.82 12.05 -4.01
C TYR A 278 2.38 11.09 -5.12
N ASP A 279 1.39 11.50 -5.92
CA ASP A 279 0.99 10.79 -7.13
C ASP A 279 1.26 11.66 -8.36
N LYS A 280 2.01 11.12 -9.32
CA LYS A 280 2.31 11.82 -10.58
C LYS A 280 1.05 12.18 -11.38
N LYS A 281 -0.06 11.49 -11.21
CA LYS A 281 -1.35 11.84 -11.84
C LYS A 281 -1.88 13.18 -11.34
N LEU A 282 -1.53 13.55 -10.10
CA LEU A 282 -1.89 14.84 -9.53
C LEU A 282 -1.29 16.01 -10.33
N ASP A 283 -0.07 15.87 -10.88
CA ASP A 283 0.56 16.88 -11.73
C ASP A 283 -0.31 17.20 -12.94
N TYR A 284 -0.81 16.17 -13.62
CA TYR A 284 -1.65 16.34 -14.79
C TYR A 284 -3.01 16.96 -14.43
N ALA A 285 -3.58 16.58 -13.29
CA ALA A 285 -4.83 17.16 -12.83
C ALA A 285 -4.68 18.63 -12.42
N LEU A 286 -3.57 18.99 -11.77
CA LEU A 286 -3.29 20.36 -11.32
C LEU A 286 -2.83 21.27 -12.45
N GLU A 287 -2.16 20.75 -13.49
CA GLU A 287 -1.75 21.55 -14.66
C GLU A 287 -2.94 22.21 -15.39
N TYR A 288 -4.08 21.53 -15.40
CA TYR A 288 -5.33 22.05 -15.97
C TYR A 288 -6.31 22.65 -14.95
N ALA A 289 -5.93 22.65 -13.66
CA ALA A 289 -6.77 23.24 -12.65
C ALA A 289 -6.74 24.79 -12.76
N PRO A 290 -7.90 25.46 -12.89
CA PRO A 290 -7.96 26.91 -13.10
C PRO A 290 -7.79 27.72 -11.80
N PHE A 291 -7.11 27.15 -10.79
CA PHE A 291 -7.00 27.74 -9.45
C PHE A 291 -5.63 27.45 -8.82
N ASP A 292 -5.22 28.32 -7.91
CA ASP A 292 -3.96 28.21 -7.17
C ASP A 292 -4.05 27.08 -6.14
N THR A 293 -3.25 26.02 -6.33
CA THR A 293 -3.23 24.85 -5.44
C THR A 293 -1.81 24.44 -5.11
N ASP A 294 -1.50 24.38 -3.83
CA ASP A 294 -0.26 23.81 -3.31
C ASP A 294 -0.47 22.35 -2.87
N VAL A 295 0.55 21.52 -3.04
CA VAL A 295 0.57 20.14 -2.51
C VAL A 295 1.66 20.02 -1.46
N PHE A 296 1.31 19.48 -0.29
CA PHE A 296 2.24 19.16 0.78
C PHE A 296 2.28 17.65 0.99
N ILE A 297 3.49 17.10 1.10
CA ILE A 297 3.69 15.71 1.49
C ILE A 297 4.16 15.69 2.94
N TYR A 298 3.42 15.02 3.81
CA TYR A 298 3.82 14.88 5.21
C TYR A 298 4.64 13.62 5.43
N ASN A 299 5.60 13.71 6.33
CA ASN A 299 6.36 12.58 6.85
C ASN A 299 6.35 12.64 8.37
N VAL A 300 6.15 11.49 9.01
CA VAL A 300 6.21 11.38 10.47
C VAL A 300 7.42 10.54 10.86
N SER A 301 8.25 11.09 11.76
CA SER A 301 9.36 10.35 12.38
C SER A 301 9.14 10.28 13.89
N PHE A 302 9.32 9.08 14.45
CA PHE A 302 9.23 8.84 15.89
C PHE A 302 10.56 8.29 16.39
N THR A 303 11.12 8.91 17.43
CA THR A 303 12.36 8.47 18.08
C THR A 303 12.08 8.19 19.56
N LEU A 304 12.43 6.99 20.02
CA LEU A 304 12.37 6.61 21.41
C LEU A 304 13.80 6.48 21.94
N ASN A 305 14.14 7.24 22.96
CA ASN A 305 15.44 7.17 23.61
C ASN A 305 15.28 6.63 25.02
N GLU A 306 16.17 5.69 25.42
CA GLU A 306 16.24 5.22 26.80
C GLU A 306 16.75 6.34 27.69
N PHE A 307 16.01 6.68 28.73
CA PHE A 307 16.48 7.60 29.76
C PHE A 307 17.34 6.86 30.77
N LYS A 308 18.66 7.06 30.72
CA LYS A 308 19.58 6.55 31.72
C LYS A 308 19.70 7.60 32.84
N LYS A 309 19.34 7.18 34.08
CA LYS A 309 19.60 7.97 35.29
C LYS A 309 21.09 8.01 35.62
#